data_0766aa019574f175d3e5ce646d8d0293
#
_entry.id   0766aa019574f175d3e5ce646d8d0293
#
_cell.length_a   1.000
_cell.length_b   1.000
_cell.length_c   1.000
_cell.angle_alpha   90.00
_cell.angle_beta   90.00
_cell.angle_gamma   90.00
#
_symmetry.space_group_name_H-M   'P 1'
#
loop_
_entity.id
_entity.type
_entity.pdbx_description
1 polymer ?
#
loop_
_entity_poly.entity_id
_entity_poly.type
_entity_poly.pdbx_seq_one_letter_code
_entity_poly.pdbx_strand_id
1 'polypeptide(L)'
;GSTRTKFVREKILQNFKVKIFNDIDPDLVVSHGAALHGFELMNGAQNLLLDVTPLSLGIETMGGLMEKIISRNTTIPVVKDQTFTTHENGQTSIKITILQGERETSENNRVLGEFILSGLEPKPAGLARIKVIFSLDVDGILFVSAVDESSGEEQNLSIQTNHGLNIQDMRNIVESSIKNAKDDVEKRMLIESKIKAKGFLNEIDAVKKDIEILSSKKDIENINNLIKMLEKEIESNDKDKINGLIDELNEATKSFAQKRIDKNFNSLVGEEVNLLE
;
A
#
# COMPACT_ATOMS: atom_id res chain seq x y z
N GLY A 1 -24.98 -7.11 -36.32
CA GLY A 1 -23.59 -7.18 -35.87
C GLY A 1 -23.12 -8.60 -35.57
N SER A 2 -21.98 -8.76 -34.94
CA SER A 2 -21.31 -10.05 -34.64
C SER A 2 -22.17 -11.02 -33.80
N THR A 3 -23.12 -10.52 -33.03
CA THR A 3 -24.08 -11.34 -32.26
C THR A 3 -25.03 -12.18 -33.11
N ARG A 4 -25.18 -11.85 -34.40
CA ARG A 4 -25.92 -12.68 -35.39
C ARG A 4 -25.13 -13.89 -35.85
N THR A 5 -23.81 -13.93 -35.61
CA THR A 5 -22.93 -15.00 -36.08
C THR A 5 -23.25 -16.30 -35.32
N LYS A 6 -23.56 -17.35 -36.05
CA LYS A 6 -23.89 -18.67 -35.55
C LYS A 6 -22.78 -19.24 -34.66
N PHE A 7 -21.52 -19.04 -35.05
CA PHE A 7 -20.35 -19.45 -34.32
C PHE A 7 -20.29 -18.87 -32.89
N VAL A 8 -20.65 -17.57 -32.69
CA VAL A 8 -20.65 -16.93 -31.35
C VAL A 8 -21.66 -17.62 -30.45
N ARG A 9 -22.87 -17.90 -30.94
CA ARG A 9 -23.93 -18.60 -30.21
C ARG A 9 -23.52 -20.01 -29.82
N GLU A 10 -22.94 -20.76 -30.76
CA GLU A 10 -22.45 -22.11 -30.51
C GLU A 10 -21.36 -22.13 -29.43
N LYS A 11 -20.42 -21.18 -29.50
CA LYS A 11 -19.37 -21.06 -28.47
C LYS A 11 -19.92 -20.71 -27.10
N ILE A 12 -20.92 -19.86 -26.99
CA ILE A 12 -21.58 -19.55 -25.71
C ILE A 12 -22.25 -20.81 -25.15
N LEU A 13 -23.02 -21.54 -25.96
CA LEU A 13 -23.69 -22.76 -25.54
C LEU A 13 -22.71 -23.90 -25.15
N GLN A 14 -21.55 -23.97 -25.82
CA GLN A 14 -20.51 -24.96 -25.51
C GLN A 14 -19.79 -24.68 -24.18
N ASN A 15 -19.56 -23.41 -23.85
CA ASN A 15 -18.78 -23.03 -22.69
C ASN A 15 -19.62 -22.66 -21.46
N PHE A 16 -20.88 -22.27 -21.67
CA PHE A 16 -21.78 -21.84 -20.60
C PHE A 16 -23.13 -22.58 -20.71
N LYS A 17 -23.59 -23.13 -19.61
CA LYS A 17 -24.92 -23.76 -19.52
C LYS A 17 -26.01 -22.71 -19.34
N VAL A 18 -26.20 -21.84 -20.35
CA VAL A 18 -27.13 -20.70 -20.28
C VAL A 18 -28.15 -20.74 -21.43
N LYS A 19 -29.31 -20.16 -21.21
CA LYS A 19 -30.29 -19.92 -22.27
C LYS A 19 -29.92 -18.64 -23.00
N ILE A 20 -29.86 -18.70 -24.35
CA ILE A 20 -29.63 -17.51 -25.17
C ILE A 20 -31.00 -16.90 -25.53
N PHE A 21 -31.18 -15.62 -25.19
CA PHE A 21 -32.36 -14.85 -25.58
C PHE A 21 -32.09 -14.14 -26.91
N ASN A 22 -33.05 -14.13 -27.80
CA ASN A 22 -33.01 -13.52 -29.12
C ASN A 22 -34.15 -12.51 -29.33
N ASP A 23 -34.75 -12.02 -28.27
CA ASP A 23 -35.98 -11.26 -28.27
C ASP A 23 -35.77 -9.78 -28.65
N ILE A 24 -34.51 -9.34 -28.69
CA ILE A 24 -34.15 -7.95 -29.01
C ILE A 24 -33.39 -7.93 -30.35
N ASP A 25 -33.77 -7.04 -31.24
CA ASP A 25 -33.05 -6.82 -32.50
C ASP A 25 -31.65 -6.29 -32.22
N PRO A 26 -30.58 -6.99 -32.66
CA PRO A 26 -29.20 -6.58 -32.47
C PRO A 26 -28.84 -5.21 -33.08
N ASP A 27 -29.59 -4.71 -34.04
CA ASP A 27 -29.35 -3.41 -34.67
C ASP A 27 -29.96 -2.26 -33.83
N LEU A 28 -30.97 -2.55 -33.02
CA LEU A 28 -31.66 -1.58 -32.18
C LEU A 28 -31.24 -1.63 -30.70
N VAL A 29 -30.57 -2.71 -30.26
CA VAL A 29 -30.27 -2.94 -28.83
C VAL A 29 -29.42 -1.82 -28.22
N VAL A 30 -28.47 -1.28 -28.96
CA VAL A 30 -27.60 -0.19 -28.48
C VAL A 30 -28.39 1.10 -28.29
N SER A 31 -29.25 1.47 -29.25
CA SER A 31 -30.09 2.68 -29.14
C SER A 31 -31.15 2.55 -28.05
N HIS A 32 -31.76 1.38 -27.90
CA HIS A 32 -32.69 1.12 -26.80
C HIS A 32 -31.97 1.18 -25.44
N GLY A 33 -30.78 0.58 -25.32
CA GLY A 33 -29.98 0.64 -24.09
C GLY A 33 -29.58 2.07 -23.73
N ALA A 34 -29.14 2.87 -24.72
CA ALA A 34 -28.80 4.27 -24.51
C ALA A 34 -30.00 5.11 -24.08
N ALA A 35 -31.19 4.88 -24.69
CA ALA A 35 -32.41 5.59 -24.32
C ALA A 35 -32.88 5.25 -22.90
N LEU A 36 -32.84 3.98 -22.52
CA LEU A 36 -33.14 3.52 -21.16
C LEU A 36 -32.17 4.11 -20.13
N HIS A 37 -30.86 4.06 -20.44
CA HIS A 37 -29.84 4.63 -19.55
C HIS A 37 -30.00 6.16 -19.39
N GLY A 38 -30.26 6.88 -20.46
CA GLY A 38 -30.57 8.32 -20.41
C GLY A 38 -31.81 8.62 -19.59
N PHE A 39 -32.87 7.82 -19.73
CA PHE A 39 -34.10 7.96 -18.93
C PHE A 39 -33.83 7.71 -17.44
N GLU A 40 -33.05 6.68 -17.09
CA GLU A 40 -32.65 6.35 -15.70
C GLU A 40 -31.80 7.45 -15.07
N LEU A 41 -30.84 8.03 -15.80
CA LEU A 41 -30.04 9.16 -15.33
C LEU A 41 -30.90 10.40 -15.00
N MET A 42 -31.97 10.64 -15.78
CA MET A 42 -32.85 11.78 -15.57
C MET A 42 -33.87 11.60 -14.43
N ASN A 43 -34.28 10.36 -14.16
CA ASN A 43 -35.39 10.06 -13.25
C ASN A 43 -34.97 9.34 -11.96
N GLY A 44 -33.68 9.13 -11.74
CA GLY A 44 -33.15 8.35 -10.64
C GLY A 44 -33.20 6.84 -10.95
N ALA A 45 -32.06 6.23 -11.11
CA ALA A 45 -31.91 4.84 -11.56
C ALA A 45 -32.37 3.83 -10.52
N GLN A 46 -33.24 2.89 -10.93
CA GLN A 46 -33.49 1.64 -10.19
C GLN A 46 -32.46 0.55 -10.55
N ASN A 47 -31.86 0.64 -11.75
CA ASN A 47 -30.82 -0.28 -12.26
C ASN A 47 -29.64 0.55 -12.77
N LEU A 48 -28.75 0.94 -11.87
CA LEU A 48 -27.52 1.65 -12.24
C LEU A 48 -26.57 0.69 -12.95
N LEU A 49 -26.15 1.03 -14.18
CA LEU A 49 -25.02 0.36 -14.80
C LEU A 49 -23.74 0.84 -14.07
N LEU A 50 -23.22 -0.02 -13.22
CA LEU A 50 -22.01 0.28 -12.48
C LEU A 50 -20.84 -0.38 -13.22
N ASP A 51 -19.85 0.42 -13.59
CA ASP A 51 -18.58 -0.10 -14.08
C ASP A 51 -17.63 -0.39 -12.92
N VAL A 52 -16.61 -1.18 -13.16
CA VAL A 52 -15.63 -1.58 -12.13
C VAL A 52 -14.22 -1.37 -12.62
N THR A 53 -13.31 -1.06 -11.71
CA THR A 53 -11.89 -0.99 -12.06
C THR A 53 -11.36 -2.38 -12.45
N PRO A 54 -10.73 -2.53 -13.61
CA PRO A 54 -10.28 -3.83 -14.10
C PRO A 54 -9.04 -4.36 -13.38
N LEU A 55 -8.22 -3.47 -12.80
CA LEU A 55 -6.99 -3.77 -12.07
C LEU A 55 -6.92 -2.93 -10.80
N SER A 56 -6.21 -3.44 -9.79
CA SER A 56 -5.94 -2.71 -8.55
C SER A 56 -5.05 -1.50 -8.81
N LEU A 57 -5.31 -0.43 -8.05
CA LEU A 57 -4.56 0.82 -8.05
C LEU A 57 -3.98 1.04 -6.65
N GLY A 58 -2.74 1.48 -6.58
CA GLY A 58 -2.05 1.69 -5.31
C GLY A 58 -0.78 2.50 -5.48
N ILE A 59 0.04 2.52 -4.45
CA ILE A 59 1.33 3.21 -4.47
C ILE A 59 2.46 2.25 -4.12
N GLU A 60 3.67 2.66 -4.53
CA GLU A 60 4.89 2.02 -4.06
C GLU A 60 5.18 2.46 -2.63
N THR A 61 5.50 1.49 -1.79
CA THR A 61 5.94 1.71 -0.41
C THR A 61 7.36 1.22 -0.20
N MET A 62 7.88 1.42 1.00
CA MET A 62 9.23 1.03 1.38
C MET A 62 9.55 -0.42 1.00
N GLY A 63 10.73 -0.65 0.42
CA GLY A 63 11.17 -1.95 -0.05
C GLY A 63 10.66 -2.34 -1.44
N GLY A 64 10.03 -1.39 -2.18
CA GLY A 64 9.47 -1.66 -3.49
C GLY A 64 8.22 -2.53 -3.45
N LEU A 65 7.44 -2.46 -2.37
CA LEU A 65 6.15 -3.14 -2.26
C LEU A 65 5.03 -2.29 -2.84
N MET A 66 3.99 -2.94 -3.36
CA MET A 66 2.75 -2.27 -3.74
C MET A 66 1.74 -2.34 -2.61
N GLU A 67 1.25 -1.18 -2.18
CA GLU A 67 0.10 -1.06 -1.30
C GLU A 67 -1.13 -0.69 -2.10
N LYS A 68 -2.14 -1.58 -2.12
CA LYS A 68 -3.36 -1.43 -2.92
C LYS A 68 -4.38 -0.56 -2.18
N ILE A 69 -4.72 0.60 -2.76
CA ILE A 69 -5.72 1.54 -2.22
C ILE A 69 -7.11 1.24 -2.80
N ILE A 70 -7.20 1.04 -4.12
CA ILE A 70 -8.43 0.61 -4.79
C ILE A 70 -8.19 -0.80 -5.34
N SER A 71 -8.92 -1.78 -4.82
CA SER A 71 -8.83 -3.16 -5.27
C SER A 71 -9.52 -3.36 -6.62
N ARG A 72 -9.05 -4.32 -7.40
CA ARG A 72 -9.72 -4.78 -8.63
C ARG A 72 -11.20 -5.11 -8.37
N ASN A 73 -12.04 -4.88 -9.36
CA ASN A 73 -13.49 -5.05 -9.31
C ASN A 73 -14.20 -4.13 -8.31
N THR A 74 -13.55 -3.05 -7.85
CA THR A 74 -14.25 -2.01 -7.10
C THR A 74 -15.12 -1.20 -8.07
N THR A 75 -16.37 -0.98 -7.69
CA THR A 75 -17.33 -0.17 -8.44
C THR A 75 -16.87 1.28 -8.53
N ILE A 76 -16.99 1.89 -9.70
CA ILE A 76 -16.70 3.30 -9.94
C ILE A 76 -17.98 4.11 -10.18
N PRO A 77 -18.03 5.40 -9.79
CA PRO A 77 -16.93 6.18 -9.20
C PRO A 77 -16.64 5.79 -7.75
N VAL A 78 -15.39 5.97 -7.31
CA VAL A 78 -14.95 5.62 -5.96
C VAL A 78 -13.87 6.57 -5.46
N VAL A 79 -13.93 6.87 -4.16
CA VAL A 79 -12.88 7.60 -3.44
C VAL A 79 -12.39 6.71 -2.29
N LYS A 80 -11.07 6.52 -2.19
CA LYS A 80 -10.39 5.80 -1.11
C LYS A 80 -9.18 6.57 -0.68
N ASP A 81 -8.87 6.49 0.60
CA ASP A 81 -7.68 7.11 1.15
C ASP A 81 -6.95 6.18 2.10
N GLN A 82 -5.65 6.44 2.27
CA GLN A 82 -4.80 5.77 3.24
C GLN A 82 -3.72 6.72 3.73
N THR A 83 -3.40 6.66 5.02
CA THR A 83 -2.36 7.49 5.64
C THR A 83 -1.06 6.72 5.68
N PHE A 84 -0.01 7.35 5.20
CA PHE A 84 1.37 6.85 5.19
C PHE A 84 2.25 7.73 6.08
N THR A 85 3.49 7.30 6.27
CA THR A 85 4.47 8.01 7.09
C THR A 85 5.84 8.02 6.43
N THR A 86 6.74 8.89 6.92
CA THR A 86 8.15 8.91 6.53
C THR A 86 8.91 7.76 7.18
N HIS A 87 9.94 7.23 6.51
CA HIS A 87 10.77 6.14 7.01
C HIS A 87 12.16 6.59 7.49
N GLU A 88 12.55 7.82 7.19
CA GLU A 88 13.82 8.41 7.63
C GLU A 88 13.58 9.60 8.55
N ASN A 89 14.48 9.76 9.54
CA ASN A 89 14.48 10.92 10.41
C ASN A 89 14.78 12.19 9.61
N GLY A 90 14.00 13.26 9.83
CA GLY A 90 14.22 14.54 9.19
C GLY A 90 13.87 14.59 7.69
N GLN A 91 13.13 13.63 7.19
CA GLN A 91 12.68 13.61 5.80
C GLN A 91 11.74 14.79 5.51
N THR A 92 12.08 15.60 4.50
CA THR A 92 11.35 16.82 4.11
C THR A 92 10.55 16.69 2.82
N SER A 93 10.60 15.54 2.17
CA SER A 93 9.82 15.22 0.97
C SER A 93 9.55 13.74 0.87
N ILE A 94 8.45 13.37 0.19
CA ILE A 94 8.10 11.98 -0.11
C ILE A 94 7.74 11.85 -1.59
N LYS A 95 8.31 10.84 -2.25
CA LYS A 95 7.96 10.47 -3.61
C LYS A 95 6.79 9.52 -3.58
N ILE A 96 5.72 9.83 -4.31
CA ILE A 96 4.54 9.00 -4.51
C ILE A 96 4.60 8.42 -5.92
N THR A 97 4.84 7.12 -6.03
CA THR A 97 4.80 6.37 -7.30
C THR A 97 3.48 5.61 -7.38
N ILE A 98 2.66 5.94 -8.37
CA ILE A 98 1.32 5.36 -8.55
C ILE A 98 1.42 4.12 -9.43
N LEU A 99 0.87 3.02 -8.94
CA LEU A 99 0.97 1.70 -9.53
C LEU A 99 -0.40 1.14 -9.93
N GLN A 100 -0.41 0.34 -11.00
CA GLN A 100 -1.55 -0.43 -11.45
C GLN A 100 -1.14 -1.88 -11.67
N GLY A 101 -1.87 -2.83 -11.06
CA GLY A 101 -1.64 -4.26 -11.24
C GLY A 101 -2.01 -5.09 -10.02
N GLU A 102 -1.62 -6.36 -10.04
CA GLU A 102 -2.03 -7.35 -9.04
C GLU A 102 -0.86 -7.98 -8.28
N ARG A 103 0.39 -7.63 -8.62
CA ARG A 103 1.59 -8.20 -8.01
C ARG A 103 1.92 -7.47 -6.70
N GLU A 104 2.67 -8.11 -5.81
CA GLU A 104 3.01 -7.58 -4.50
C GLU A 104 4.21 -6.60 -4.54
N THR A 105 5.03 -6.63 -5.59
CA THR A 105 6.19 -5.74 -5.75
C THR A 105 5.98 -4.71 -6.85
N SER A 106 6.48 -3.50 -6.66
CA SER A 106 6.36 -2.38 -7.61
C SER A 106 6.93 -2.71 -8.99
N GLU A 107 8.08 -3.40 -9.05
CA GLU A 107 8.76 -3.81 -10.28
C GLU A 107 7.92 -4.68 -11.22
N ASN A 108 6.94 -5.41 -10.66
CA ASN A 108 6.06 -6.32 -11.40
C ASN A 108 4.69 -5.69 -11.69
N ASN A 109 4.51 -4.42 -11.36
CA ASN A 109 3.31 -3.65 -11.63
C ASN A 109 3.62 -2.50 -12.60
N ARG A 110 2.59 -1.95 -13.19
CA ARG A 110 2.70 -0.84 -14.12
C ARG A 110 2.75 0.47 -13.36
N VAL A 111 3.77 1.28 -13.63
CA VAL A 111 3.83 2.66 -13.14
C VAL A 111 2.90 3.52 -14.00
N LEU A 112 1.94 4.19 -13.38
CA LEU A 112 1.03 5.13 -14.05
C LEU A 112 1.57 6.56 -14.04
N GLY A 113 2.28 6.93 -12.99
CA GLY A 113 2.87 8.25 -12.82
C GLY A 113 3.53 8.39 -11.46
N GLU A 114 4.20 9.52 -11.26
CA GLU A 114 4.86 9.84 -10.01
C GLU A 114 4.85 11.35 -9.76
N PHE A 115 4.84 11.74 -8.49
CA PHE A 115 5.02 13.11 -8.05
C PHE A 115 5.70 13.16 -6.69
N ILE A 116 6.17 14.33 -6.29
CA ILE A 116 6.89 14.55 -5.03
C ILE A 116 6.09 15.55 -4.19
N LEU A 117 5.70 15.13 -2.99
CA LEU A 117 5.22 16.03 -1.95
C LEU A 117 6.45 16.56 -1.19
N SER A 118 6.67 17.87 -1.22
CA SER A 118 7.77 18.56 -0.58
C SER A 118 7.26 19.50 0.51
N GLY A 119 8.15 20.03 1.35
CA GLY A 119 7.78 20.98 2.40
C GLY A 119 7.34 20.30 3.69
N LEU A 120 7.60 18.99 3.85
CA LEU A 120 7.32 18.29 5.08
C LEU A 120 8.17 18.84 6.22
N GLU A 121 7.57 19.01 7.38
CA GLU A 121 8.30 19.34 8.60
C GLU A 121 9.25 18.18 8.98
N PRO A 122 10.54 18.44 9.23
CA PRO A 122 11.48 17.40 9.61
C PRO A 122 11.11 16.81 10.97
N LYS A 123 10.61 15.59 10.98
CA LYS A 123 10.18 14.80 12.16
C LYS A 123 10.96 13.50 12.24
N PRO A 124 10.99 12.86 13.42
CA PRO A 124 11.42 11.46 13.51
C PRO A 124 10.59 10.56 12.56
N ALA A 125 11.23 9.52 12.04
CA ALA A 125 10.58 8.52 11.21
C ALA A 125 9.31 7.98 11.88
N GLY A 126 8.26 7.77 11.11
CA GLY A 126 6.97 7.25 11.59
C GLY A 126 6.02 8.30 12.19
N LEU A 127 6.44 9.57 12.38
CA LEU A 127 5.59 10.60 12.98
C LEU A 127 4.87 11.50 11.96
N ALA A 128 5.39 11.65 10.75
CA ALA A 128 4.69 12.36 9.70
C ALA A 128 3.43 11.59 9.27
N ARG A 129 2.36 12.31 8.95
CA ARG A 129 1.08 11.73 8.52
C ARG A 129 0.71 12.28 7.16
N ILE A 130 0.97 11.50 6.14
CA ILE A 130 0.72 11.84 4.75
C ILE A 130 -0.52 11.07 4.29
N LYS A 131 -1.63 11.78 4.13
CA LYS A 131 -2.89 11.22 3.62
C LYS A 131 -2.84 11.19 2.10
N VAL A 132 -2.91 9.99 1.51
CA VAL A 132 -2.97 9.80 0.07
C VAL A 132 -4.40 9.42 -0.31
N ILE A 133 -5.02 10.20 -1.20
CA ILE A 133 -6.41 10.06 -1.61
C ILE A 133 -6.44 9.69 -3.09
N PHE A 134 -7.15 8.62 -3.41
CA PHE A 134 -7.42 8.14 -4.76
C PHE A 134 -8.89 8.37 -5.09
N SER A 135 -9.17 9.19 -6.10
CA SER A 135 -10.51 9.43 -6.63
C SER A 135 -10.57 8.96 -8.07
N LEU A 136 -11.32 7.89 -8.32
CA LEU A 136 -11.53 7.33 -9.66
C LEU A 136 -12.94 7.66 -10.12
N ASP A 137 -13.05 8.37 -11.24
CA ASP A 137 -14.33 8.77 -11.81
C ASP A 137 -14.95 7.72 -12.73
N VAL A 138 -16.14 8.03 -13.29
CA VAL A 138 -16.90 7.16 -14.20
C VAL A 138 -16.19 6.94 -15.55
N ASP A 139 -15.30 7.84 -15.95
CA ASP A 139 -14.56 7.77 -17.21
C ASP A 139 -13.22 7.04 -17.04
N GLY A 140 -12.91 6.56 -15.83
CA GLY A 140 -11.66 5.88 -15.49
C GLY A 140 -10.49 6.85 -15.34
N ILE A 141 -10.74 8.12 -15.07
CA ILE A 141 -9.71 9.11 -14.73
C ILE A 141 -9.43 9.00 -13.23
N LEU A 142 -8.18 8.71 -12.91
CA LEU A 142 -7.69 8.65 -11.54
C LEU A 142 -7.08 10.00 -11.15
N PHE A 143 -7.64 10.62 -10.13
CA PHE A 143 -7.06 11.77 -9.46
C PHE A 143 -6.42 11.30 -8.14
N VAL A 144 -5.13 11.57 -7.97
CA VAL A 144 -4.38 11.23 -6.75
C VAL A 144 -3.90 12.50 -6.10
N SER A 145 -4.21 12.70 -4.83
CA SER A 145 -3.61 13.76 -4.03
C SER A 145 -2.91 13.18 -2.80
N ALA A 146 -1.84 13.83 -2.38
CA ALA A 146 -1.13 13.56 -1.15
C ALA A 146 -1.07 14.81 -0.32
N VAL A 147 -1.51 14.73 0.94
CA VAL A 147 -1.63 15.86 1.87
C VAL A 147 -0.87 15.53 3.15
N ASP A 148 0.01 16.43 3.59
CA ASP A 148 0.56 16.38 4.94
C ASP A 148 -0.49 16.93 5.91
N GLU A 149 -1.04 16.08 6.78
CA GLU A 149 -2.07 16.46 7.75
C GLU A 149 -1.60 17.50 8.78
N SER A 150 -0.28 17.71 8.93
CA SER A 150 0.28 18.67 9.89
C SER A 150 0.51 20.06 9.30
N SER A 151 1.04 20.16 8.08
CA SER A 151 1.33 21.43 7.41
C SER A 151 0.22 21.88 6.47
N GLY A 152 -0.61 20.94 5.97
CA GLY A 152 -1.58 21.18 4.92
C GLY A 152 -0.96 21.27 3.51
N GLU A 153 0.33 21.00 3.37
CA GLU A 153 0.97 20.91 2.05
C GLU A 153 0.33 19.79 1.24
N GLU A 154 -0.03 20.11 -0.02
CA GLU A 154 -0.69 19.20 -0.94
C GLU A 154 -0.01 19.18 -2.30
N GLN A 155 0.08 17.98 -2.88
CA GLN A 155 0.43 17.76 -4.28
C GLN A 155 -0.54 16.75 -4.89
N ASN A 156 -0.81 16.92 -6.19
CA ASN A 156 -1.75 16.04 -6.88
C ASN A 156 -1.33 15.72 -8.30
N LEU A 157 -1.91 14.65 -8.85
CA LEU A 157 -1.70 14.19 -10.23
C LEU A 157 -3.00 13.58 -10.76
N SER A 158 -3.34 13.90 -12.03
CA SER A 158 -4.47 13.29 -12.74
C SER A 158 -3.96 12.37 -13.84
N ILE A 159 -4.49 11.14 -13.90
CA ILE A 159 -4.01 10.07 -14.77
C ILE A 159 -5.19 9.33 -15.41
N GLN A 160 -5.08 9.04 -16.71
CA GLN A 160 -6.03 8.16 -17.37
C GLN A 160 -5.57 6.69 -17.24
N THR A 161 -6.27 5.90 -16.42
CA THR A 161 -5.82 4.56 -16.01
C THR A 161 -5.83 3.53 -17.15
N ASN A 162 -6.74 3.67 -18.10
CA ASN A 162 -6.93 2.71 -19.19
C ASN A 162 -6.06 3.00 -20.42
N HIS A 163 -5.29 4.09 -20.42
CA HIS A 163 -4.48 4.47 -21.58
C HIS A 163 -3.39 3.41 -21.86
N GLY A 164 -3.39 2.87 -23.08
CA GLY A 164 -2.39 1.90 -23.53
C GLY A 164 -2.54 0.45 -23.01
N LEU A 165 -3.67 0.11 -22.36
CA LEU A 165 -4.00 -1.27 -21.99
C LEU A 165 -5.07 -1.85 -22.91
N ASN A 166 -4.81 -3.01 -23.49
CA ASN A 166 -5.82 -3.79 -24.16
C ASN A 166 -6.33 -4.94 -23.26
N ILE A 167 -7.41 -5.58 -23.67
CA ILE A 167 -8.04 -6.67 -22.89
C ILE A 167 -7.07 -7.85 -22.68
N GLN A 168 -6.20 -8.11 -23.63
CA GLN A 168 -5.23 -9.21 -23.51
C GLN A 168 -4.16 -8.89 -22.48
N ASP A 169 -3.68 -7.65 -22.42
CA ASP A 169 -2.72 -7.20 -21.41
C ASP A 169 -3.31 -7.33 -20.00
N MET A 170 -4.57 -6.88 -19.81
CA MET A 170 -5.27 -7.02 -18.51
C MET A 170 -5.38 -8.49 -18.10
N ARG A 171 -5.72 -9.39 -19.04
CA ARG A 171 -5.78 -10.83 -18.77
C ARG A 171 -4.42 -11.37 -18.37
N ASN A 172 -3.36 -11.03 -19.09
CA ASN A 172 -2.00 -11.48 -18.81
C ASN A 172 -1.52 -11.02 -17.41
N ILE A 173 -1.86 -9.80 -17.00
CA ILE A 173 -1.55 -9.27 -15.66
C ILE A 173 -2.23 -10.13 -14.59
N VAL A 174 -3.52 -10.42 -14.76
CA VAL A 174 -4.27 -11.23 -13.79
C VAL A 174 -3.77 -12.68 -13.76
N GLU A 175 -3.54 -13.32 -14.91
CA GLU A 175 -3.02 -14.68 -14.99
C GLU A 175 -1.62 -14.78 -14.37
N SER A 176 -0.76 -13.78 -14.61
CA SER A 176 0.57 -13.70 -14.01
C SER A 176 0.49 -13.57 -12.48
N SER A 177 -0.44 -12.77 -11.95
CA SER A 177 -0.60 -12.63 -10.50
C SER A 177 -1.05 -13.93 -9.84
N ILE A 178 -1.98 -14.66 -10.46
CA ILE A 178 -2.44 -15.96 -9.95
C ILE A 178 -1.29 -16.97 -9.94
N LYS A 179 -0.53 -17.03 -11.04
CA LYS A 179 0.61 -17.96 -11.18
C LYS A 179 1.70 -17.73 -10.15
N ASN A 180 1.98 -16.47 -9.81
CA ASN A 180 3.07 -16.11 -8.91
C ASN A 180 2.61 -15.78 -7.49
N ALA A 181 1.32 -15.95 -7.16
CA ALA A 181 0.73 -15.50 -5.89
C ALA A 181 1.48 -16.01 -4.66
N LYS A 182 1.92 -17.27 -4.65
CA LYS A 182 2.67 -17.85 -3.53
C LYS A 182 4.04 -17.20 -3.37
N ASP A 183 4.78 -17.12 -4.47
CA ASP A 183 6.14 -16.55 -4.48
C ASP A 183 6.11 -15.06 -4.12
N ASP A 184 5.09 -14.33 -4.58
CA ASP A 184 4.89 -12.92 -4.26
C ASP A 184 4.62 -12.70 -2.77
N VAL A 185 3.78 -13.53 -2.15
CA VAL A 185 3.53 -13.46 -0.70
C VAL A 185 4.79 -13.76 0.10
N GLU A 186 5.56 -14.78 -0.28
CA GLU A 186 6.83 -15.11 0.39
C GLU A 186 7.84 -13.97 0.24
N LYS A 187 7.96 -13.39 -0.95
CA LYS A 187 8.82 -12.23 -1.24
C LYS A 187 8.40 -10.99 -0.43
N ARG A 188 7.09 -10.70 -0.37
CA ARG A 188 6.55 -9.60 0.46
C ARG A 188 6.92 -9.79 1.92
N MET A 189 6.67 -10.97 2.49
CA MET A 189 6.97 -11.26 3.89
C MET A 189 8.47 -11.11 4.20
N LEU A 190 9.35 -11.54 3.28
CA LEU A 190 10.80 -11.35 3.45
C LEU A 190 11.18 -9.86 3.44
N ILE A 191 10.65 -9.09 2.50
CA ILE A 191 10.89 -7.65 2.40
C ILE A 191 10.40 -6.94 3.68
N GLU A 192 9.19 -7.24 4.14
CA GLU A 192 8.62 -6.68 5.38
C GLU A 192 9.48 -7.02 6.61
N SER A 193 9.99 -8.25 6.71
CA SER A 193 10.92 -8.65 7.78
C SER A 193 12.22 -7.86 7.74
N LYS A 194 12.79 -7.64 6.53
CA LYS A 194 13.99 -6.81 6.34
C LYS A 194 13.75 -5.33 6.72
N ILE A 195 12.61 -4.78 6.35
CA ILE A 195 12.20 -3.41 6.70
C ILE A 195 12.07 -3.28 8.22
N LYS A 196 11.37 -4.22 8.87
CA LYS A 196 11.19 -4.26 10.32
C LYS A 196 12.54 -4.34 11.04
N ALA A 197 13.45 -5.19 10.56
CA ALA A 197 14.80 -5.32 11.12
C ALA A 197 15.58 -4.00 11.03
N LYS A 198 15.59 -3.35 9.87
CA LYS A 198 16.27 -2.05 9.67
C LYS A 198 15.66 -0.96 10.55
N GLY A 199 14.34 -0.89 10.65
CA GLY A 199 13.65 0.04 11.54
C GLY A 199 14.08 -0.14 12.99
N PHE A 200 14.09 -1.38 13.47
CA PHE A 200 14.48 -1.71 14.84
C PHE A 200 15.96 -1.40 15.13
N LEU A 201 16.85 -1.67 14.17
CA LEU A 201 18.27 -1.27 14.30
C LEU A 201 18.43 0.26 14.41
N ASN A 202 17.69 1.03 13.62
CA ASN A 202 17.69 2.49 13.70
C ASN A 202 17.18 3.00 15.05
N GLU A 203 16.13 2.38 15.61
CA GLU A 203 15.61 2.71 16.95
C GLU A 203 16.65 2.45 18.03
N ILE A 204 17.36 1.32 17.97
CA ILE A 204 18.42 0.98 18.92
C ILE A 204 19.60 1.96 18.80
N ASP A 205 20.01 2.30 17.58
CA ASP A 205 21.12 3.26 17.36
C ASP A 205 20.78 4.65 17.93
N ALA A 206 19.54 5.10 17.77
CA ALA A 206 19.06 6.36 18.34
C ALA A 206 19.16 6.41 19.88
N VAL A 207 19.08 5.26 20.58
CA VAL A 207 19.14 5.17 22.04
C VAL A 207 20.43 4.53 22.56
N LYS A 208 21.42 4.34 21.71
CA LYS A 208 22.67 3.64 22.03
C LYS A 208 23.39 4.19 23.26
N LYS A 209 23.47 5.52 23.37
CA LYS A 209 24.09 6.17 24.55
C LYS A 209 23.35 5.85 25.85
N ASP A 210 22.03 5.79 25.81
CA ASP A 210 21.24 5.46 26.99
C ASP A 210 21.43 3.98 27.37
N ILE A 211 21.55 3.09 26.37
CA ILE A 211 21.84 1.67 26.61
C ILE A 211 23.19 1.51 27.33
N GLU A 212 24.23 2.23 26.89
CA GLU A 212 25.57 2.20 27.51
C GLU A 212 25.56 2.68 28.97
N ILE A 213 24.69 3.63 29.32
CA ILE A 213 24.58 4.18 30.67
C ILE A 213 23.73 3.31 31.61
N LEU A 214 22.62 2.75 31.09
CA LEU A 214 21.59 2.10 31.92
C LEU A 214 21.68 0.57 31.96
N SER A 215 22.49 -0.04 31.09
CA SER A 215 22.60 -1.50 30.99
C SER A 215 23.91 -2.01 31.63
N SER A 216 23.93 -3.29 32.03
CA SER A 216 25.14 -3.94 32.49
C SER A 216 26.09 -4.19 31.33
N LYS A 217 27.41 -4.33 31.60
CA LYS A 217 28.39 -4.66 30.55
C LYS A 217 28.04 -5.94 29.79
N LYS A 218 27.48 -6.94 30.49
CA LYS A 218 27.04 -8.21 29.89
C LYS A 218 25.85 -8.01 28.93
N ASP A 219 24.89 -7.18 29.31
CA ASP A 219 23.71 -6.89 28.46
C ASP A 219 24.13 -6.11 27.20
N ILE A 220 25.04 -5.13 27.37
CA ILE A 220 25.59 -4.35 26.24
C ILE A 220 26.32 -5.28 25.25
N GLU A 221 27.13 -6.21 25.74
CA GLU A 221 27.85 -7.16 24.88
C GLU A 221 26.86 -8.09 24.13
N ASN A 222 25.84 -8.58 24.81
CA ASN A 222 24.80 -9.41 24.21
C ASN A 222 24.01 -8.65 23.13
N ILE A 223 23.55 -7.42 23.42
CA ILE A 223 22.83 -6.55 22.47
C ILE A 223 23.72 -6.30 21.24
N ASN A 224 24.99 -5.93 21.43
CA ASN A 224 25.89 -5.67 20.30
C ASN A 224 26.16 -6.91 19.43
N ASN A 225 26.20 -8.10 20.03
CA ASN A 225 26.33 -9.34 19.27
C ASN A 225 25.07 -9.65 18.45
N LEU A 226 23.89 -9.48 19.04
CA LEU A 226 22.62 -9.66 18.33
C LEU A 226 22.44 -8.65 17.20
N ILE A 227 22.85 -7.39 17.38
CA ILE A 227 22.86 -6.37 16.32
C ILE A 227 23.70 -6.85 15.13
N LYS A 228 24.93 -7.28 15.38
CA LYS A 228 25.82 -7.79 14.30
C LYS A 228 25.26 -9.01 13.59
N MET A 229 24.61 -9.90 14.33
CA MET A 229 23.96 -11.07 13.75
C MET A 229 22.78 -10.66 12.88
N LEU A 230 21.96 -9.71 13.33
CA LEU A 230 20.80 -9.19 12.60
C LEU A 230 21.24 -8.44 11.34
N GLU A 231 22.25 -7.56 11.42
CA GLU A 231 22.81 -6.85 10.27
C GLU A 231 23.29 -7.83 9.17
N LYS A 232 23.96 -8.92 9.57
CA LYS A 232 24.40 -9.95 8.64
C LYS A 232 23.21 -10.72 8.04
N GLU A 233 22.21 -11.04 8.87
CA GLU A 233 21.09 -11.87 8.43
C GLU A 233 20.10 -11.09 7.53
N ILE A 234 20.03 -9.75 7.62
CA ILE A 234 19.25 -8.89 6.69
C ILE A 234 19.66 -9.14 5.23
N GLU A 235 20.93 -9.46 4.96
CA GLU A 235 21.40 -9.77 3.60
C GLU A 235 20.97 -11.18 3.14
N SER A 236 20.52 -12.04 4.06
CA SER A 236 20.02 -13.37 3.73
C SER A 236 18.59 -13.33 3.16
N ASN A 237 18.10 -14.48 2.72
CA ASN A 237 16.72 -14.67 2.28
C ASN A 237 15.89 -15.51 3.28
N ASP A 238 16.31 -15.56 4.54
CA ASP A 238 15.67 -16.35 5.59
C ASP A 238 14.87 -15.43 6.53
N LYS A 239 13.58 -15.23 6.22
CA LYS A 239 12.68 -14.38 7.01
C LYS A 239 12.51 -14.86 8.45
N ASP A 240 12.55 -16.19 8.67
CA ASP A 240 12.28 -16.76 10.00
C ASP A 240 13.47 -16.51 10.94
N LYS A 241 14.70 -16.60 10.43
CA LYS A 241 15.89 -16.18 11.18
C LYS A 241 15.91 -14.68 11.46
N ILE A 242 15.56 -13.84 10.47
CA ILE A 242 15.47 -12.39 10.66
C ILE A 242 14.49 -12.08 11.79
N ASN A 243 13.29 -12.64 11.75
CA ASN A 243 12.27 -12.43 12.78
C ASN A 243 12.70 -12.97 14.14
N GLY A 244 13.31 -14.16 14.20
CA GLY A 244 13.85 -14.72 15.43
C GLY A 244 14.88 -13.80 16.09
N LEU A 245 15.83 -13.25 15.32
CA LEU A 245 16.81 -12.29 15.84
C LEU A 245 16.18 -10.96 16.28
N ILE A 246 15.13 -10.49 15.62
CA ILE A 246 14.36 -9.31 16.08
C ILE A 246 13.74 -9.59 17.45
N ASP A 247 13.14 -10.77 17.63
CA ASP A 247 12.50 -11.14 18.89
C ASP A 247 13.53 -11.31 20.02
N GLU A 248 14.67 -11.95 19.75
CA GLU A 248 15.78 -12.07 20.70
C GLU A 248 16.35 -10.71 21.11
N LEU A 249 16.53 -9.80 20.15
CA LEU A 249 17.03 -8.45 20.41
C LEU A 249 16.01 -7.60 21.18
N ASN A 250 14.72 -7.78 20.91
CA ASN A 250 13.63 -7.12 21.65
C ASN A 250 13.61 -7.59 23.12
N GLU A 251 13.74 -8.88 23.38
CA GLU A 251 13.84 -9.39 24.75
C GLU A 251 15.12 -8.90 25.45
N ALA A 252 16.26 -8.85 24.77
CA ALA A 252 17.52 -8.35 25.33
C ALA A 252 17.44 -6.85 25.72
N THR A 253 16.67 -6.05 25.00
CA THR A 253 16.49 -4.61 25.25
C THR A 253 15.38 -4.29 26.27
N LYS A 254 14.53 -5.24 26.64
CA LYS A 254 13.38 -5.05 27.53
C LYS A 254 13.75 -4.48 28.91
N SER A 255 14.81 -5.02 29.52
CA SER A 255 15.32 -4.51 30.84
C SER A 255 15.80 -3.06 30.74
N PHE A 256 16.44 -2.69 29.65
CA PHE A 256 16.85 -1.33 29.34
C PHE A 256 15.63 -0.40 29.19
N ALA A 257 14.63 -0.80 28.42
CA ALA A 257 13.42 -0.01 28.18
C ALA A 257 12.71 0.32 29.51
N GLN A 258 12.59 -0.65 30.42
CA GLN A 258 12.01 -0.45 31.75
C GLN A 258 12.81 0.59 32.57
N LYS A 259 14.13 0.45 32.63
CA LYS A 259 15.00 1.40 33.37
C LYS A 259 14.93 2.81 32.79
N ARG A 260 14.78 2.96 31.47
CA ARG A 260 14.63 4.26 30.82
C ARG A 260 13.31 4.94 31.17
N ILE A 261 12.22 4.16 31.21
CA ILE A 261 10.90 4.65 31.65
C ILE A 261 10.99 5.11 33.12
N ASP A 262 11.55 4.29 34.00
CA ASP A 262 11.68 4.60 35.44
C ASP A 262 12.53 5.86 35.65
N LYS A 263 13.62 6.04 34.93
CA LYS A 263 14.47 7.24 34.97
C LYS A 263 13.71 8.50 34.55
N ASN A 264 12.99 8.44 33.43
CA ASN A 264 12.21 9.58 32.95
C ASN A 264 11.06 9.93 33.91
N PHE A 265 10.37 8.92 34.45
CA PHE A 265 9.32 9.14 35.45
C PHE A 265 9.86 9.82 36.72
N ASN A 266 10.99 9.35 37.26
CA ASN A 266 11.61 9.93 38.45
C ASN A 266 12.10 11.38 38.22
N SER A 267 12.53 11.73 36.97
CA SER A 267 12.91 13.10 36.65
C SER A 267 11.70 14.05 36.66
N LEU A 268 10.55 13.61 36.12
CA LEU A 268 9.32 14.40 36.10
C LEU A 268 8.75 14.61 37.51
N VAL A 269 8.75 13.59 38.36
CA VAL A 269 8.28 13.70 39.78
C VAL A 269 9.21 14.59 40.57
N GLY A 270 10.53 14.61 40.28
CA GLY A 270 11.50 15.50 40.96
C GLY A 270 11.37 16.97 40.60
N GLU A 271 10.91 17.31 39.39
CA GLU A 271 10.65 18.70 38.99
C GLU A 271 9.37 19.27 39.60
N GLU A 272 8.30 18.48 39.77
CA GLU A 272 7.07 18.95 40.41
C GLU A 272 7.24 19.28 41.88
N VAL A 273 8.15 18.63 42.60
CA VAL A 273 8.42 18.91 44.03
C VAL A 273 9.22 20.19 44.19
N ASN A 274 10.06 20.58 43.25
CA ASN A 274 10.84 21.83 43.30
C ASN A 274 10.05 23.09 42.90
N LEU A 275 8.83 22.94 42.35
CA LEU A 275 7.93 24.05 42.03
C LEU A 275 6.95 24.39 43.17
N LEU A 276 6.98 23.63 44.28
CA LEU A 276 6.10 23.78 45.43
C LEU A 276 6.84 24.24 46.73
N GLU A 277 8.17 24.47 46.69
CA GLU A 277 8.98 25.17 47.66
C GLU A 277 9.31 26.60 47.16
#